data_30323381f71035504cbd03838fe11608
#
_entry.id   30323381f71035504cbd03838fe11608
#
_cell.length_a   1.000
_cell.length_b   1.000
_cell.length_c   1.000
_cell.angle_alpha   90.00
_cell.angle_beta   90.00
_cell.angle_gamma   90.00
#
_symmetry.space_group_name_H-M   'P 1'
#
loop_
_entity.id
_entity.type
_entity.pdbx_description
1 polymer ?
#
loop_
_entity_poly.entity_id
_entity_poly.type
_entity_poly.pdbx_seq_one_letter_code
_entity_poly.pdbx_strand_id
1 'polypeptide(L)'
;NKLKEQDKSKNIVYVHSERFVSDMVKCLQLGSINDFKNFYRSVDALLIDDIQFFAGKEQSQEELFHTFNTLLEGGQQMILTCDKYPKEIDGLEERLKSRLGWGLPVSIEPPELETRVAILLTKASEMELNLSEDSAFYIAEKIRSNVRELEGALRLSLIHISEPTRHLDI
;
A
#
# COMPACT_ATOMS: atom_id res chain seq x y z
N ASN A 1 11.09 5.69 -4.90
CA ASN A 1 12.01 5.76 -6.03
C ASN A 1 12.89 7.01 -6.05
N LYS A 2 12.39 8.22 -5.72
CA LYS A 2 13.21 9.44 -5.67
C LYS A 2 14.43 9.33 -4.73
N LEU A 3 14.30 8.71 -3.56
CA LEU A 3 15.43 8.48 -2.65
C LEU A 3 16.51 7.57 -3.27
N LYS A 4 16.12 6.52 -4.00
CA LYS A 4 17.03 5.64 -4.73
C LYS A 4 17.64 6.29 -5.97
N GLU A 5 16.98 7.26 -6.56
CA GLU A 5 17.50 8.06 -7.67
C GLU A 5 18.54 9.08 -7.20
N GLN A 6 18.36 9.63 -6.00
CA GLN A 6 19.29 10.57 -5.38
C GLN A 6 20.56 9.88 -4.83
N ASP A 7 20.41 8.67 -4.31
CA ASP A 7 21.53 7.90 -3.75
C ASP A 7 21.28 6.39 -3.91
N LYS A 8 21.97 5.81 -4.88
CA LYS A 8 21.86 4.36 -5.20
C LYS A 8 22.45 3.46 -4.10
N SER A 9 23.24 4.01 -3.18
CA SER A 9 23.84 3.25 -2.08
C SER A 9 22.87 2.98 -0.93
N LYS A 10 21.74 3.71 -0.84
CA LYS A 10 20.77 3.58 0.22
C LYS A 10 20.03 2.26 0.17
N ASN A 11 20.00 1.59 1.32
CA ASN A 11 19.23 0.38 1.54
C ASN A 11 17.78 0.75 1.90
N ILE A 12 16.87 0.69 0.92
CA ILE A 12 15.46 1.02 1.08
C ILE A 12 14.66 -0.26 0.94
N VAL A 13 13.90 -0.61 1.98
CA VAL A 13 13.03 -1.79 2.01
C VAL A 13 11.58 -1.35 1.99
N TYR A 14 10.81 -1.89 1.03
CA TYR A 14 9.36 -1.84 0.98
C TYR A 14 8.82 -3.24 1.23
N VAL A 15 7.87 -3.35 2.16
CA VAL A 15 7.29 -4.63 2.55
C VAL A 15 5.82 -4.47 2.95
N HIS A 16 4.99 -5.43 2.61
CA HIS A 16 3.64 -5.56 3.20
C HIS A 16 3.74 -6.17 4.59
N SER A 17 2.87 -5.74 5.50
CA SER A 17 2.84 -6.26 6.87
C SER A 17 2.75 -7.78 6.96
N GLU A 18 1.99 -8.41 6.06
CA GLU A 18 1.91 -9.88 6.00
C GLU A 18 3.26 -10.54 5.72
N ARG A 19 4.07 -9.95 4.83
CA ARG A 19 5.39 -10.45 4.54
C ARG A 19 6.35 -10.26 5.70
N PHE A 20 6.32 -9.09 6.35
CA PHE A 20 7.10 -8.86 7.57
C PHE A 20 6.82 -9.93 8.62
N VAL A 21 5.53 -10.22 8.88
CA VAL A 21 5.10 -11.29 9.81
C VAL A 21 5.59 -12.66 9.34
N SER A 22 5.43 -12.98 8.06
CA SER A 22 5.86 -14.26 7.48
C SER A 22 7.38 -14.46 7.58
N ASP A 23 8.15 -13.41 7.29
CA ASP A 23 9.62 -13.45 7.39
C ASP A 23 10.05 -13.64 8.85
N MET A 24 9.41 -12.96 9.80
CA MET A 24 9.64 -13.14 11.23
C MET A 24 9.37 -14.59 11.68
N VAL A 25 8.20 -15.14 11.32
CA VAL A 25 7.83 -16.51 11.69
C VAL A 25 8.81 -17.52 11.12
N LYS A 26 9.21 -17.38 9.86
CA LYS A 26 10.22 -18.25 9.24
C LYS A 26 11.55 -18.19 9.97
N CYS A 27 12.04 -17.01 10.30
CA CYS A 27 13.29 -16.85 11.04
C CYS A 27 13.21 -17.42 12.44
N LEU A 28 12.05 -17.32 13.11
CA LEU A 28 11.82 -17.97 14.41
C LEU A 28 11.89 -19.50 14.29
N GLN A 29 11.22 -20.08 13.30
CA GLN A 29 11.23 -21.54 13.06
C GLN A 29 12.62 -22.09 12.74
N LEU A 30 13.45 -21.29 12.06
CA LEU A 30 14.82 -21.64 11.69
C LEU A 30 15.87 -21.26 12.76
N GLY A 31 15.45 -20.67 13.88
CA GLY A 31 16.38 -20.21 14.92
C GLY A 31 17.26 -19.01 14.51
N SER A 32 16.88 -18.31 13.42
CA SER A 32 17.64 -17.20 12.83
C SER A 32 16.97 -15.83 13.02
N ILE A 33 16.28 -15.62 14.13
CA ILE A 33 15.57 -14.36 14.41
C ILE A 33 16.50 -13.13 14.39
N ASN A 34 17.78 -13.31 14.70
CA ASN A 34 18.76 -12.23 14.65
C ASN A 34 19.02 -11.74 13.21
N ASP A 35 18.94 -12.63 12.21
CA ASP A 35 19.08 -12.24 10.81
C ASP A 35 17.91 -11.35 10.37
N PHE A 36 16.69 -11.71 10.81
CA PHE A 36 15.52 -10.87 10.62
C PHE A 36 15.69 -9.48 11.23
N LYS A 37 16.12 -9.43 12.51
CA LYS A 37 16.35 -8.17 13.22
C LYS A 37 17.42 -7.31 12.53
N ASN A 38 18.54 -7.91 12.15
CA ASN A 38 19.61 -7.24 11.46
C ASN A 38 19.15 -6.69 10.11
N PHE A 39 18.38 -7.47 9.34
CA PHE A 39 17.87 -7.05 8.04
C PHE A 39 16.96 -5.82 8.15
N TYR A 40 15.92 -5.87 9.01
CA TYR A 40 14.93 -4.79 9.09
C TYR A 40 15.40 -3.57 9.89
N ARG A 41 16.39 -3.73 10.77
CA ARG A 41 16.89 -2.62 11.61
C ARG A 41 18.12 -1.92 11.06
N SER A 42 18.72 -2.41 9.95
CA SER A 42 19.90 -1.82 9.30
C SER A 42 19.57 -1.03 8.03
N VAL A 43 18.32 -0.82 7.73
CA VAL A 43 17.89 -0.11 6.51
C VAL A 43 17.97 1.41 6.70
N ASP A 44 18.20 2.14 5.61
CA ASP A 44 18.15 3.61 5.60
C ASP A 44 16.71 4.13 5.54
N ALA A 45 15.84 3.35 4.92
CA ALA A 45 14.40 3.64 4.91
C ALA A 45 13.58 2.34 4.90
N LEU A 46 12.56 2.29 5.75
CA LEU A 46 11.60 1.19 5.85
C LEU A 46 10.19 1.68 5.51
N LEU A 47 9.59 1.08 4.49
CA LEU A 47 8.20 1.31 4.11
C LEU A 47 7.40 0.05 4.41
N ILE A 48 6.39 0.15 5.28
CA ILE A 48 5.50 -0.97 5.60
C ILE A 48 4.09 -0.60 5.21
N ASP A 49 3.49 -1.43 4.38
CA ASP A 49 2.13 -1.25 3.87
C ASP A 49 1.14 -2.05 4.71
N ASP A 50 -0.05 -1.46 4.91
CA ASP A 50 -1.19 -2.10 5.58
C ASP A 50 -0.92 -2.54 7.03
N ILE A 51 -0.46 -1.62 7.90
CA ILE A 51 -0.12 -1.96 9.30
C ILE A 51 -1.29 -2.52 10.12
N GLN A 52 -2.54 -2.35 9.69
CA GLN A 52 -3.69 -2.98 10.35
C GLN A 52 -3.59 -4.51 10.40
N PHE A 53 -2.82 -5.14 9.53
CA PHE A 53 -2.56 -6.60 9.56
C PHE A 53 -1.77 -7.08 10.78
N PHE A 54 -1.15 -6.18 11.54
CA PHE A 54 -0.54 -6.54 12.82
C PHE A 54 -1.56 -6.76 13.94
N ALA A 55 -2.81 -6.32 13.76
CA ALA A 55 -3.87 -6.46 14.76
C ALA A 55 -4.01 -7.91 15.25
N GLY A 56 -4.01 -8.11 16.57
CA GLY A 56 -4.11 -9.41 17.21
C GLY A 56 -2.87 -10.31 17.12
N LYS A 57 -1.74 -9.81 16.60
CA LYS A 57 -0.49 -10.57 16.46
C LYS A 57 0.58 -10.02 17.41
N GLU A 58 0.45 -10.30 18.70
CA GLU A 58 1.27 -9.72 19.77
C GLU A 58 2.78 -9.78 19.51
N GLN A 59 3.32 -10.96 19.18
CA GLN A 59 4.75 -11.11 18.92
C GLN A 59 5.25 -10.26 17.73
N SER A 60 4.42 -10.14 16.70
CA SER A 60 4.77 -9.35 15.52
C SER A 60 4.68 -7.84 15.81
N GLN A 61 3.74 -7.43 16.66
CA GLN A 61 3.63 -6.06 17.15
C GLN A 61 4.83 -5.68 18.00
N GLU A 62 5.27 -6.59 18.87
CA GLU A 62 6.46 -6.39 19.70
C GLU A 62 7.71 -6.19 18.83
N GLU A 63 7.90 -7.04 17.84
CA GLU A 63 9.06 -6.96 16.96
C GLU A 63 9.01 -5.69 16.07
N LEU A 64 7.82 -5.31 15.59
CA LEU A 64 7.63 -4.04 14.88
C LEU A 64 7.95 -2.85 15.78
N PHE A 65 7.50 -2.87 17.03
CA PHE A 65 7.77 -1.81 18.01
C PHE A 65 9.27 -1.63 18.25
N HIS A 66 10.01 -2.72 18.41
CA HIS A 66 11.46 -2.66 18.58
C HIS A 66 12.17 -2.19 17.31
N THR A 67 11.74 -2.63 16.15
CA THR A 67 12.25 -2.18 14.86
C THR A 67 12.02 -0.69 14.65
N PHE A 68 10.80 -0.22 14.97
CA PHE A 68 10.44 1.19 14.93
C PHE A 68 11.37 2.04 15.80
N ASN A 69 11.57 1.65 17.07
CA ASN A 69 12.42 2.40 17.99
C ASN A 69 13.87 2.45 17.52
N THR A 70 14.42 1.32 17.06
CA THR A 70 15.81 1.25 16.56
C THR A 70 16.01 2.19 15.36
N LEU A 71 15.09 2.17 14.39
CA LEU A 71 15.18 3.03 13.21
C LEU A 71 15.01 4.51 13.57
N LEU A 72 14.10 4.82 14.48
CA LEU A 72 13.87 6.20 14.94
C LEU A 72 15.11 6.76 15.66
N GLU A 73 15.70 6.00 16.58
CA GLU A 73 16.92 6.37 17.31
C GLU A 73 18.13 6.55 16.38
N GLY A 74 18.18 5.75 15.33
CA GLY A 74 19.21 5.85 14.28
C GLY A 74 18.97 6.96 13.26
N GLY A 75 17.84 7.68 13.33
CA GLY A 75 17.49 8.74 12.40
C GLY A 75 17.08 8.25 11.01
N GLN A 76 16.73 6.96 10.88
CA GLN A 76 16.29 6.39 9.61
C GLN A 76 14.83 6.78 9.32
N GLN A 77 14.49 6.78 8.04
CA GLN A 77 13.16 7.13 7.59
C GLN A 77 12.20 5.93 7.68
N MET A 78 11.03 6.14 8.28
CA MET A 78 9.93 5.18 8.21
C MET A 78 8.70 5.77 7.53
N ILE A 79 8.05 4.97 6.68
CA ILE A 79 6.76 5.30 6.06
C ILE A 79 5.84 4.11 6.29
N LEU A 80 4.70 4.38 6.90
CA LEU A 80 3.72 3.36 7.26
C LEU A 80 2.38 3.74 6.64
N THR A 81 1.67 2.78 6.07
CA THR A 81 0.31 3.01 5.57
C THR A 81 -0.70 2.22 6.39
N CYS A 82 -1.90 2.74 6.51
CA CYS A 82 -3.04 2.01 7.03
C CYS A 82 -4.36 2.59 6.50
N ASP A 83 -5.41 1.80 6.60
CA ASP A 83 -6.77 2.16 6.14
C ASP A 83 -7.57 2.98 7.16
N LYS A 84 -7.07 3.10 8.40
CA LYS A 84 -7.68 3.84 9.51
C LYS A 84 -6.63 4.58 10.32
N TYR A 85 -7.05 5.52 11.14
CA TYR A 85 -6.15 6.12 12.11
C TYR A 85 -5.63 5.05 13.08
N PRO A 86 -4.34 5.05 13.43
CA PRO A 86 -3.75 4.02 14.32
C PRO A 86 -4.51 3.80 15.62
N LYS A 87 -5.13 4.86 16.17
CA LYS A 87 -5.94 4.79 17.38
C LYS A 87 -7.23 4.00 17.20
N GLU A 88 -7.74 3.91 15.99
CA GLU A 88 -9.01 3.25 15.63
C GLU A 88 -8.81 1.78 15.24
N ILE A 89 -7.58 1.30 15.20
CA ILE A 89 -7.28 -0.09 14.86
C ILE A 89 -7.43 -0.94 16.12
N ASP A 90 -8.49 -1.73 16.16
CA ASP A 90 -8.69 -2.72 17.22
C ASP A 90 -7.62 -3.80 17.17
N GLY A 91 -7.15 -4.26 18.33
CA GLY A 91 -6.13 -5.31 18.43
C GLY A 91 -4.70 -4.85 18.19
N LEU A 92 -4.45 -3.56 18.01
CA LEU A 92 -3.10 -2.98 18.16
C LEU A 92 -2.85 -2.61 19.62
N GLU A 93 -1.64 -2.90 20.11
CA GLU A 93 -1.20 -2.52 21.45
C GLU A 93 -1.07 -0.99 21.59
N GLU A 94 -1.46 -0.46 22.74
CA GLU A 94 -1.45 0.98 23.01
C GLU A 94 -0.06 1.62 22.88
N ARG A 95 1.01 0.89 23.23
CA ARG A 95 2.39 1.36 23.04
C ARG A 95 2.72 1.55 21.55
N LEU A 96 2.24 0.66 20.68
CA LEU A 96 2.44 0.76 19.24
C LEU A 96 1.60 1.90 18.65
N LYS A 97 0.31 1.99 19.03
CA LYS A 97 -0.57 3.11 18.64
C LYS A 97 0.03 4.48 18.99
N SER A 98 0.60 4.59 20.19
CA SER A 98 1.26 5.82 20.64
C SER A 98 2.46 6.17 19.75
N ARG A 99 3.28 5.20 19.38
CA ARG A 99 4.45 5.42 18.52
C ARG A 99 4.05 5.79 17.09
N LEU A 100 3.05 5.11 16.53
CA LEU A 100 2.52 5.39 15.21
C LEU A 100 1.93 6.80 15.10
N GLY A 101 1.35 7.30 16.20
CA GLY A 101 0.83 8.67 16.28
C GLY A 101 1.91 9.76 16.46
N TRP A 102 3.16 9.40 16.67
CA TRP A 102 4.26 10.35 16.96
C TRP A 102 4.87 10.97 15.70
N GLY A 103 4.64 10.36 14.54
CA GLY A 103 5.10 10.85 13.25
C GLY A 103 4.21 11.96 12.66
N LEU A 104 4.37 12.21 11.37
CA LEU A 104 3.49 13.08 10.60
C LEU A 104 2.37 12.25 9.95
N PRO A 105 1.16 12.21 10.53
CA PRO A 105 0.04 11.55 9.87
C PRO A 105 -0.46 12.40 8.70
N VAL A 106 -0.62 11.76 7.54
CA VAL A 106 -1.17 12.39 6.34
C VAL A 106 -2.36 11.56 5.88
N SER A 107 -3.54 12.17 5.84
CA SER A 107 -4.74 11.57 5.24
C SER A 107 -4.69 11.69 3.72
N ILE A 108 -4.96 10.60 3.02
CA ILE A 108 -5.14 10.58 1.57
C ILE A 108 -6.63 10.44 1.31
N GLU A 109 -7.25 11.57 0.98
CA GLU A 109 -8.68 11.61 0.69
C GLU A 109 -8.99 10.98 -0.68
N PRO A 110 -10.22 10.45 -0.87
CA PRO A 110 -10.67 10.02 -2.17
C PRO A 110 -10.55 11.17 -3.19
N PRO A 111 -10.11 10.90 -4.43
CA PRO A 111 -9.93 11.94 -5.43
C PRO A 111 -11.26 12.57 -5.84
N GLU A 112 -11.24 13.88 -6.11
CA GLU A 112 -12.37 14.62 -6.67
C GLU A 112 -12.71 14.14 -8.08
N LEU A 113 -13.88 14.56 -8.61
CA LEU A 113 -14.40 14.09 -9.89
C LEU A 113 -13.40 14.30 -11.04
N GLU A 114 -12.85 15.51 -11.14
CA GLU A 114 -11.90 15.87 -12.19
C GLU A 114 -10.62 15.02 -12.11
N THR A 115 -10.15 14.78 -10.90
CA THR A 115 -8.99 13.91 -10.65
C THR A 115 -9.30 12.47 -11.03
N ARG A 116 -10.50 11.96 -10.73
CA ARG A 116 -10.93 10.62 -11.15
C ARG A 116 -10.97 10.49 -12.68
N VAL A 117 -11.49 11.51 -13.38
CA VAL A 117 -11.51 11.57 -14.85
C VAL A 117 -10.09 11.52 -15.40
N ALA A 118 -9.18 12.33 -14.86
CA ALA A 118 -7.78 12.36 -15.28
C ALA A 118 -7.09 11.00 -15.06
N ILE A 119 -7.36 10.33 -13.91
CA ILE A 119 -6.87 8.98 -13.63
C ILE A 119 -7.38 7.99 -14.69
N LEU A 120 -8.68 8.00 -15.01
CA LEU A 120 -9.28 7.12 -16.00
C LEU A 120 -8.66 7.30 -17.39
N LEU A 121 -8.50 8.55 -17.85
CA LEU A 121 -7.90 8.85 -19.15
C LEU A 121 -6.43 8.41 -19.21
N THR A 122 -5.67 8.67 -18.14
CA THR A 122 -4.27 8.23 -18.06
C THR A 122 -4.17 6.71 -18.10
N LYS A 123 -4.98 6.00 -17.30
CA LYS A 123 -4.99 4.54 -17.27
C LYS A 123 -5.48 3.92 -18.58
N ALA A 124 -6.47 4.52 -19.22
CA ALA A 124 -6.93 4.11 -20.54
C ALA A 124 -5.79 4.24 -21.58
N SER A 125 -5.06 5.35 -21.57
CA SER A 125 -3.89 5.57 -22.43
C SER A 125 -2.78 4.53 -22.18
N GLU A 126 -2.47 4.22 -20.89
CA GLU A 126 -1.49 3.17 -20.54
C GLU A 126 -1.90 1.77 -21.04
N MET A 127 -3.20 1.53 -21.19
CA MET A 127 -3.78 0.27 -21.71
C MET A 127 -4.05 0.30 -23.21
N GLU A 128 -3.63 1.38 -23.91
CA GLU A 128 -3.89 1.61 -25.31
C GLU A 128 -5.40 1.63 -25.69
N LEU A 129 -6.24 2.07 -24.71
CA LEU A 129 -7.68 2.19 -24.87
C LEU A 129 -8.07 3.58 -25.34
N ASN A 130 -8.94 3.65 -26.35
CA ASN A 130 -9.55 4.89 -26.78
C ASN A 130 -10.79 5.18 -25.91
N LEU A 131 -10.62 5.84 -24.75
CA LEU A 131 -11.69 6.26 -23.89
C LEU A 131 -12.02 7.74 -24.16
N SER A 132 -13.28 8.03 -24.55
CA SER A 132 -13.72 9.43 -24.70
C SER A 132 -13.84 10.13 -23.35
N GLU A 133 -13.65 11.45 -23.33
CA GLU A 133 -13.84 12.27 -22.12
C GLU A 133 -15.22 12.08 -21.50
N ASP A 134 -16.28 12.08 -22.32
CA ASP A 134 -17.66 11.89 -21.85
C ASP A 134 -17.84 10.53 -21.15
N SER A 135 -17.25 9.47 -21.69
CA SER A 135 -17.27 8.14 -21.05
C SER A 135 -16.48 8.12 -19.76
N ALA A 136 -15.32 8.79 -19.71
CA ALA A 136 -14.51 8.91 -18.51
C ALA A 136 -15.26 9.69 -17.41
N PHE A 137 -15.93 10.77 -17.77
CA PHE A 137 -16.79 11.55 -16.86
C PHE A 137 -17.94 10.69 -16.31
N TYR A 138 -18.64 9.95 -17.17
CA TYR A 138 -19.73 9.09 -16.76
C TYR A 138 -19.29 8.01 -15.76
N ILE A 139 -18.17 7.33 -16.05
CA ILE A 139 -17.59 6.33 -15.14
C ILE A 139 -17.17 6.95 -13.82
N ALA A 140 -16.46 8.09 -13.86
CA ALA A 140 -15.99 8.80 -12.68
C ALA A 140 -17.14 9.30 -11.79
N GLU A 141 -18.28 9.67 -12.38
CA GLU A 141 -19.47 10.10 -11.63
C GLU A 141 -20.13 8.91 -10.90
N LYS A 142 -20.15 7.74 -11.51
CA LYS A 142 -20.78 6.52 -10.95
C LYS A 142 -19.89 5.85 -9.90
N ILE A 143 -18.57 5.84 -10.09
CA ILE A 143 -17.62 5.18 -9.20
C ILE A 143 -16.92 6.23 -8.35
N ARG A 144 -17.35 6.34 -7.11
CA ARG A 144 -16.83 7.35 -6.15
C ARG A 144 -15.98 6.75 -5.04
N SER A 145 -15.99 5.44 -4.88
CA SER A 145 -15.48 4.73 -3.71
C SER A 145 -13.96 4.71 -3.64
N ASN A 146 -13.30 4.28 -4.70
CA ASN A 146 -11.85 4.19 -4.74
C ASN A 146 -11.30 4.04 -6.17
N VAL A 147 -10.00 4.31 -6.33
CA VAL A 147 -9.28 4.25 -7.61
C VAL A 147 -9.21 2.81 -8.16
N ARG A 148 -9.15 1.79 -7.29
CA ARG A 148 -9.12 0.38 -7.72
C ARG A 148 -10.39 -0.03 -8.45
N GLU A 149 -11.54 0.49 -8.02
CA GLU A 149 -12.82 0.26 -8.73
C GLU A 149 -12.87 0.97 -10.08
N LEU A 150 -12.28 2.17 -10.17
CA LEU A 150 -12.14 2.87 -11.46
C LEU A 150 -11.29 2.04 -12.46
N GLU A 151 -10.15 1.50 -12.01
CA GLU A 151 -9.32 0.61 -12.83
C GLU A 151 -10.04 -0.70 -13.18
N GLY A 152 -10.81 -1.24 -12.25
CA GLY A 152 -11.65 -2.43 -12.47
C GLY A 152 -12.69 -2.20 -13.58
N ALA A 153 -13.37 -1.06 -13.57
CA ALA A 153 -14.35 -0.70 -14.59
C ALA A 153 -13.72 -0.56 -15.98
N LEU A 154 -12.52 0.04 -16.08
CA LEU A 154 -11.78 0.10 -17.34
C LEU A 154 -11.44 -1.29 -17.89
N ARG A 155 -10.98 -2.20 -17.03
CA ARG A 155 -10.66 -3.58 -17.44
C ARG A 155 -11.89 -4.35 -17.90
N LEU A 156 -13.04 -4.17 -17.26
CA LEU A 156 -14.30 -4.77 -17.68
C LEU A 156 -14.77 -4.24 -19.03
N SER A 157 -14.60 -2.95 -19.29
CA SER A 157 -14.90 -2.35 -20.59
C SER A 157 -14.05 -2.97 -21.73
N LEU A 158 -12.78 -3.30 -21.46
CA LEU A 158 -11.90 -4.00 -22.39
C LEU A 158 -12.45 -5.37 -22.80
N ILE A 159 -12.93 -6.15 -21.83
CA ILE A 159 -13.44 -7.50 -22.08
C ILE A 159 -14.67 -7.43 -23.00
N HIS A 160 -15.54 -6.45 -22.81
CA HIS A 160 -16.72 -6.28 -23.67
C HIS A 160 -16.42 -5.72 -25.07
N ILE A 161 -15.36 -4.93 -25.22
CA ILE A 161 -14.94 -4.40 -26.53
C ILE A 161 -14.19 -5.45 -27.33
N SER A 162 -13.46 -6.34 -26.67
CA SER A 162 -12.65 -7.40 -27.31
C SER A 162 -13.41 -8.69 -27.59
N GLU A 163 -14.62 -8.90 -27.04
CA GLU A 163 -15.49 -9.98 -27.45
C GLU A 163 -16.37 -9.50 -28.64
N PRO A 164 -16.07 -9.92 -29.88
CA PRO A 164 -17.01 -9.71 -30.97
C PRO A 164 -18.31 -10.46 -30.61
N THR A 165 -19.42 -9.70 -30.52
CA THR A 165 -20.76 -10.29 -30.44
C THR A 165 -20.86 -11.41 -31.46
N ARG A 166 -20.79 -12.66 -31.03
CA ARG A 166 -21.24 -13.77 -31.84
C ARG A 166 -22.75 -13.52 -32.07
N HIS A 167 -23.05 -12.95 -33.22
CA HIS A 167 -24.40 -13.05 -33.77
C HIS A 167 -24.68 -14.55 -33.89
N LEU A 168 -25.55 -15.04 -33.03
CA LEU A 168 -26.25 -16.29 -33.27
C LEU A 168 -27.26 -15.96 -34.39
N ASP A 169 -26.86 -16.22 -35.61
CA ASP A 169 -27.82 -16.36 -36.73
C ASP A 169 -28.67 -17.58 -36.39
N ILE A 170 -29.94 -17.33 -36.10
CA ILE A 170 -31.02 -18.34 -36.04
C ILE A 170 -31.75 -18.34 -37.38
#